data_1f1b0e61767a863dc8fc1f3f55d7d488
#
_entry.id   1f1b0e61767a863dc8fc1f3f55d7d488
#
_cell.length_a   1.000
_cell.length_b   1.000
_cell.length_c   1.000
_cell.angle_alpha   90.00
_cell.angle_beta   90.00
_cell.angle_gamma   90.00
#
_symmetry.space_group_name_H-M   'P 1'
#
loop_
_entity.id
_entity.type
_entity.pdbx_description
1 polymer ?
#
loop_
_entity_poly.entity_id
_entity_poly.type
_entity_poly.pdbx_seq_one_letter_code
_entity_poly.pdbx_strand_id
1 'polypeptide(L)'
;MLFLMTGLLAAGLAASGGRILTIKYDGTRSGNLRFGPWTYESSRPDGVHGQVGDLEIFAPRAVLEAPEGKSMQEAEGERTATFEGEVVVKRGRVTARGPRLVYSEATGVGVLEGPAEMRQEPAREGEDPVEVQADKMTFDVDADVSTSEGSVRLTSGNQEGTADLVYYEEERGLAVFSMREGTVTLVRRRSGEQGDLVIQAREVRSLTREKQLIATGGVTLVDGEITTTGDALYYDDNEGTAIIIGSPAVSKNAAEGLTLSAGTLLHDVKKHRVQAYRKPFELPEATFAKQGE
;
A
#
# COMPACT_ATOMS: atom_id res chain seq x y z
N MET A 1 -7.33 -18.86 1.57
CA MET A 1 -6.37 -17.95 0.92
C MET A 1 -6.90 -16.56 1.12
N LEU A 2 -6.22 -15.77 1.97
CA LEU A 2 -6.88 -14.73 2.72
C LEU A 2 -6.18 -13.42 2.62
N PHE A 3 -6.75 -12.33 3.11
CA PHE A 3 -6.26 -10.95 3.18
C PHE A 3 -4.78 -10.78 2.81
N LEU A 4 -4.44 -11.31 1.66
CA LEU A 4 -3.11 -11.37 1.13
C LEU A 4 -3.05 -10.59 -0.14
N MET A 5 -2.47 -9.45 0.02
CA MET A 5 -1.71 -8.89 -1.07
C MET A 5 -0.54 -9.86 -1.35
N THR A 6 -0.86 -11.06 -1.90
CA THR A 6 0.16 -11.94 -2.45
C THR A 6 0.66 -11.30 -3.71
N GLY A 7 1.74 -10.58 -3.64
CA GLY A 7 2.37 -10.11 -4.85
C GLY A 7 3.17 -8.84 -4.80
N LEU A 8 3.34 -8.19 -3.65
CA LEU A 8 4.37 -7.16 -3.56
C LEU A 8 5.74 -7.81 -3.32
N LEU A 9 6.17 -8.63 -4.26
CA LEU A 9 7.55 -9.02 -4.44
C LEU A 9 8.13 -8.15 -5.56
N ALA A 10 8.31 -6.86 -5.29
CA ALA A 10 9.36 -6.17 -5.98
C ALA A 10 10.66 -6.76 -5.43
N ALA A 11 11.50 -7.24 -6.31
CA ALA A 11 12.85 -7.62 -5.95
C ALA A 11 13.52 -6.41 -5.30
N GLY A 12 13.82 -6.51 -4.01
CA GLY A 12 14.64 -5.54 -3.32
C GLY A 12 15.99 -5.49 -4.02
N LEU A 13 16.13 -4.61 -4.96
CA LEU A 13 17.39 -4.10 -5.43
C LEU A 13 17.47 -2.72 -4.79
N ALA A 14 18.23 -2.59 -3.71
CA ALA A 14 18.72 -1.33 -3.28
C ALA A 14 19.17 -0.58 -4.54
N ALA A 15 18.57 0.57 -4.82
CA ALA A 15 18.88 1.34 -6.00
C ALA A 15 20.34 1.76 -5.91
N SER A 16 21.25 0.94 -6.45
CA SER A 16 22.68 1.24 -6.53
C SER A 16 23.00 2.28 -7.59
N GLY A 17 22.04 3.16 -7.92
CA GLY A 17 22.13 4.14 -8.98
C GLY A 17 21.97 5.60 -8.58
N GLY A 18 21.81 5.89 -7.27
CA GLY A 18 21.63 7.27 -6.82
C GLY A 18 20.26 7.86 -7.22
N ARG A 19 19.95 9.05 -6.68
CA ARG A 19 18.69 9.77 -6.87
C ARG A 19 18.64 10.59 -8.17
N ILE A 20 19.69 10.53 -8.98
CA ILE A 20 19.82 11.36 -10.19
C ILE A 20 18.84 10.89 -11.26
N LEU A 21 18.03 11.81 -11.73
CA LEU A 21 17.08 11.58 -12.80
C LEU A 21 17.75 11.77 -14.16
N THR A 22 17.65 10.76 -15.00
CA THR A 22 17.99 10.83 -16.43
C THR A 22 16.73 11.04 -17.24
N ILE A 23 16.70 12.04 -18.13
CA ILE A 23 15.57 12.32 -19.03
C ILE A 23 15.97 12.00 -20.48
N LYS A 24 15.23 11.11 -21.13
CA LYS A 24 15.33 10.78 -22.55
C LYS A 24 14.10 11.32 -23.27
N TYR A 25 14.29 11.95 -24.41
CA TYR A 25 13.21 12.54 -25.21
C TYR A 25 13.57 12.50 -26.71
N ASP A 26 12.56 12.53 -27.54
CA ASP A 26 12.69 12.65 -28.99
C ASP A 26 11.72 13.76 -29.42
N GLY A 27 12.23 14.98 -29.47
CA GLY A 27 11.42 16.17 -29.69
C GLY A 27 12.17 17.43 -29.30
N THR A 28 11.56 18.28 -28.52
CA THR A 28 12.11 19.59 -28.16
C THR A 28 12.57 19.67 -26.70
N ARG A 29 13.67 20.38 -26.49
CA ARG A 29 14.07 20.90 -25.18
C ARG A 29 14.18 22.42 -25.29
N SER A 30 13.45 23.12 -24.45
CA SER A 30 13.45 24.59 -24.36
C SER A 30 13.81 25.05 -22.95
N GLY A 31 14.20 26.33 -22.83
CA GLY A 31 14.55 26.97 -21.56
C GLY A 31 15.94 27.56 -21.57
N ASN A 32 16.33 28.21 -20.46
CA ASN A 32 17.67 28.77 -20.29
C ASN A 32 18.70 27.64 -20.13
N LEU A 33 19.70 27.60 -20.99
CA LEU A 33 20.69 26.51 -21.03
C LEU A 33 21.49 26.36 -19.74
N ARG A 34 21.73 27.46 -19.02
CA ARG A 34 22.53 27.45 -17.79
C ARG A 34 21.71 27.28 -16.54
N PHE A 35 20.59 27.99 -16.42
CA PHE A 35 19.83 28.06 -15.18
C PHE A 35 18.48 27.33 -15.25
N GLY A 36 18.04 26.93 -16.43
CA GLY A 36 16.73 26.30 -16.61
C GLY A 36 15.57 27.31 -16.47
N PRO A 37 14.33 26.89 -16.17
CA PRO A 37 13.96 25.48 -16.22
C PRO A 37 14.14 24.88 -17.61
N TRP A 38 14.40 23.56 -17.67
CA TRP A 38 14.40 22.83 -18.92
C TRP A 38 13.07 22.13 -19.12
N THR A 39 12.35 22.51 -20.15
CA THR A 39 11.12 21.85 -20.55
C THR A 39 11.42 20.86 -21.67
N TYR A 40 10.95 19.63 -21.50
CA TYR A 40 11.08 18.54 -22.45
C TYR A 40 9.70 18.17 -22.98
N GLU A 41 9.57 18.04 -24.28
CA GLU A 41 8.40 17.52 -24.98
C GLU A 41 8.86 16.47 -25.99
N SER A 42 8.13 15.40 -26.12
CA SER A 42 8.45 14.30 -27.03
C SER A 42 7.36 14.12 -28.06
N SER A 43 7.76 13.80 -29.28
CA SER A 43 6.85 13.39 -30.35
C SER A 43 6.53 11.90 -30.35
N ARG A 44 7.15 11.12 -29.46
CA ARG A 44 6.89 9.69 -29.32
C ARG A 44 5.53 9.45 -28.65
N PRO A 45 4.85 8.33 -28.95
CA PRO A 45 3.58 8.00 -28.30
C PRO A 45 3.66 7.82 -26.78
N ASP A 46 4.82 7.38 -26.28
CA ASP A 46 5.12 7.17 -24.86
C ASP A 46 5.65 8.45 -24.16
N GLY A 47 5.86 9.54 -24.93
CA GLY A 47 6.25 10.82 -24.40
C GLY A 47 7.72 10.92 -24.03
N VAL A 48 8.00 11.75 -23.01
CA VAL A 48 9.30 11.92 -22.35
C VAL A 48 9.51 10.75 -21.39
N HIS A 49 10.71 10.19 -21.38
CA HIS A 49 11.06 9.07 -20.49
C HIS A 49 12.08 9.54 -19.44
N GLY A 50 11.63 9.59 -18.17
CA GLY A 50 12.47 9.76 -17.00
C GLY A 50 12.91 8.42 -16.42
N GLN A 51 14.13 8.33 -15.89
CA GLN A 51 14.66 7.13 -15.26
C GLN A 51 15.43 7.47 -13.99
N VAL A 52 15.10 6.81 -12.88
CA VAL A 52 15.80 6.89 -11.59
C VAL A 52 16.00 5.45 -11.10
N GLY A 53 17.23 4.94 -11.16
CA GLY A 53 17.47 3.53 -10.87
C GLY A 53 16.63 2.61 -11.78
N ASP A 54 15.79 1.78 -11.18
CA ASP A 54 14.84 0.87 -11.84
C ASP A 54 13.43 1.47 -12.04
N LEU A 55 13.23 2.71 -11.57
CA LEU A 55 11.98 3.45 -11.74
C LEU A 55 11.97 4.13 -13.11
N GLU A 56 10.94 3.91 -13.89
CA GLU A 56 10.70 4.54 -15.20
C GLU A 56 9.46 5.42 -15.12
N ILE A 57 9.56 6.64 -15.67
CA ILE A 57 8.49 7.64 -15.68
C ILE A 57 8.24 8.06 -17.11
N PHE A 58 7.00 7.98 -17.58
CA PHE A 58 6.58 8.39 -18.91
C PHE A 58 5.53 9.48 -18.80
N ALA A 59 5.68 10.54 -19.58
CA ALA A 59 4.70 11.63 -19.65
C ALA A 59 4.81 12.40 -20.97
N PRO A 60 3.76 13.07 -21.43
CA PRO A 60 3.83 13.93 -22.61
C PRO A 60 4.84 15.07 -22.45
N ARG A 61 4.99 15.58 -21.23
CA ARG A 61 5.86 16.73 -20.92
C ARG A 61 6.58 16.53 -19.58
N ALA A 62 7.82 17.01 -19.51
CA ALA A 62 8.57 17.10 -18.25
C ALA A 62 9.25 18.46 -18.13
N VAL A 63 9.35 18.97 -16.90
CA VAL A 63 10.08 20.18 -16.55
C VAL A 63 11.12 19.82 -15.50
N LEU A 64 12.39 20.17 -15.74
CA LEU A 64 13.48 19.97 -14.79
C LEU A 64 13.98 21.33 -14.32
N GLU A 65 14.03 21.52 -13.00
CA GLU A 65 14.36 22.80 -12.36
C GLU A 65 15.54 22.64 -11.41
N ALA A 66 16.43 23.62 -11.41
CA ALA A 66 17.47 23.74 -10.40
C ALA A 66 16.98 24.61 -9.24
N PRO A 67 17.50 24.43 -8.02
CA PRO A 67 17.32 25.38 -6.93
C PRO A 67 17.79 26.77 -7.29
N GLU A 68 17.16 27.78 -6.69
CA GLU A 68 17.49 29.20 -6.95
C GLU A 68 18.98 29.45 -6.73
N GLY A 69 19.58 30.19 -7.67
CA GLY A 69 21.00 30.59 -7.63
C GLY A 69 21.98 29.54 -8.16
N LYS A 70 21.54 28.30 -8.46
CA LYS A 70 22.41 27.26 -9.04
C LYS A 70 22.18 27.11 -10.55
N SER A 71 23.22 26.76 -11.28
CA SER A 71 23.07 26.29 -12.65
C SER A 71 22.55 24.87 -12.66
N MET A 72 21.95 24.44 -13.77
CA MET A 72 21.42 23.08 -13.95
C MET A 72 22.48 21.98 -13.74
N GLN A 73 23.75 22.30 -14.05
CA GLN A 73 24.85 21.35 -13.87
C GLN A 73 25.33 21.29 -12.41
N GLU A 74 25.44 22.44 -11.74
CA GLU A 74 25.82 22.51 -10.31
C GLU A 74 24.76 21.90 -9.40
N ALA A 75 23.50 21.90 -9.85
CA ALA A 75 22.33 21.37 -9.11
C ALA A 75 22.09 19.88 -9.33
N GLU A 76 22.97 19.16 -10.04
CA GLU A 76 22.80 17.72 -10.21
C GLU A 76 22.75 16.99 -8.86
N GLY A 77 21.69 16.20 -8.62
CA GLY A 77 21.37 15.61 -7.33
C GLY A 77 20.51 16.47 -6.40
N GLU A 78 20.16 17.71 -6.80
CA GLU A 78 19.29 18.60 -6.03
C GLU A 78 18.10 19.12 -6.87
N ARG A 79 18.02 18.71 -8.13
CA ARG A 79 16.99 19.18 -9.06
C ARG A 79 15.62 18.59 -8.73
N THR A 80 14.59 19.32 -9.15
CA THR A 80 13.20 18.85 -9.09
C THR A 80 12.68 18.64 -10.50
N ALA A 81 12.06 17.51 -10.75
CA ALA A 81 11.41 17.21 -12.01
C ALA A 81 9.89 17.13 -11.84
N THR A 82 9.15 17.82 -12.70
CA THR A 82 7.70 17.73 -12.80
C THR A 82 7.33 17.08 -14.12
N PHE A 83 6.61 15.98 -14.06
CA PHE A 83 6.01 15.30 -15.20
C PHE A 83 4.53 15.61 -15.24
N GLU A 84 3.98 15.94 -16.40
CA GLU A 84 2.60 16.42 -16.56
C GLU A 84 1.89 15.74 -17.72
N GLY A 85 0.57 15.60 -17.56
CA GLY A 85 -0.31 14.94 -18.48
C GLY A 85 -0.65 13.54 -17.99
N GLU A 86 -0.77 12.58 -18.88
CA GLU A 86 -0.99 11.18 -18.50
C GLU A 86 0.33 10.54 -18.05
N VAL A 87 0.70 10.75 -16.78
CA VAL A 87 1.93 10.21 -16.23
C VAL A 87 1.76 8.71 -15.94
N VAL A 88 2.73 7.92 -16.41
CA VAL A 88 2.83 6.49 -16.12
C VAL A 88 4.17 6.24 -15.43
N VAL A 89 4.11 5.65 -14.24
CA VAL A 89 5.28 5.23 -13.47
C VAL A 89 5.36 3.72 -13.51
N LYS A 90 6.52 3.17 -13.81
CA LYS A 90 6.75 1.72 -13.83
C LYS A 90 7.94 1.34 -12.98
N ARG A 91 7.81 0.28 -12.21
CA ARG A 91 8.89 -0.37 -11.48
C ARG A 91 8.60 -1.86 -11.38
N GLY A 92 9.39 -2.67 -12.03
CA GLY A 92 9.18 -4.12 -12.05
C GLY A 92 7.76 -4.48 -12.53
N ARG A 93 6.97 -5.10 -11.65
CA ARG A 93 5.59 -5.50 -11.92
C ARG A 93 4.53 -4.43 -11.56
N VAL A 94 4.97 -3.30 -11.04
CA VAL A 94 4.09 -2.20 -10.63
C VAL A 94 3.98 -1.18 -11.74
N THR A 95 2.76 -0.75 -12.02
CA THR A 95 2.45 0.40 -12.88
C THR A 95 1.52 1.33 -12.12
N ALA A 96 1.91 2.60 -11.97
CA ALA A 96 1.04 3.64 -11.41
C ALA A 96 0.73 4.70 -12.48
N ARG A 97 -0.42 5.35 -12.37
CA ARG A 97 -0.91 6.37 -13.30
C ARG A 97 -1.50 7.54 -12.53
N GLY A 98 -1.31 8.74 -13.04
CA GLY A 98 -1.90 9.96 -12.49
C GLY A 98 -1.66 11.16 -13.40
N PRO A 99 -2.27 12.32 -13.12
CA PRO A 99 -2.16 13.50 -13.98
C PRO A 99 -0.82 14.24 -13.86
N ARG A 100 -0.14 14.14 -12.71
CA ARG A 100 1.09 14.86 -12.43
C ARG A 100 1.97 14.11 -11.45
N LEU A 101 3.29 14.13 -11.70
CA LEU A 101 4.30 13.60 -10.79
C LEU A 101 5.36 14.66 -10.53
N VAL A 102 5.71 14.84 -9.28
CA VAL A 102 6.86 15.65 -8.85
C VAL A 102 7.90 14.75 -8.22
N TYR A 103 9.12 14.78 -8.73
CA TYR A 103 10.25 13.99 -8.19
C TYR A 103 11.36 14.93 -7.76
N SER A 104 11.92 14.70 -6.58
CA SER A 104 13.06 15.47 -6.04
C SER A 104 14.32 14.59 -5.97
N GLU A 105 15.37 15.00 -6.69
CA GLU A 105 16.68 14.34 -6.59
C GLU A 105 17.30 14.48 -5.19
N ALA A 106 17.03 15.60 -4.50
CA ALA A 106 17.57 15.86 -3.17
C ALA A 106 17.05 14.88 -2.11
N THR A 107 15.79 14.45 -2.22
CA THR A 107 15.15 13.58 -1.24
C THR A 107 14.98 12.15 -1.72
N GLY A 108 15.05 11.89 -3.02
CA GLY A 108 14.70 10.58 -3.60
C GLY A 108 13.20 10.29 -3.61
N VAL A 109 12.35 11.29 -3.32
CA VAL A 109 10.91 11.13 -3.18
C VAL A 109 10.18 11.58 -4.45
N GLY A 110 9.29 10.72 -4.93
CA GLY A 110 8.33 11.01 -5.99
C GLY A 110 6.91 11.10 -5.43
N VAL A 111 6.16 12.13 -5.84
CA VAL A 111 4.76 12.35 -5.48
C VAL A 111 3.92 12.33 -6.74
N LEU A 112 3.10 11.30 -6.89
CA LEU A 112 2.10 11.17 -7.94
C LEU A 112 0.78 11.74 -7.42
N GLU A 113 0.38 12.88 -7.95
CA GLU A 113 -0.88 13.54 -7.61
C GLU A 113 -2.04 12.83 -8.29
N GLY A 114 -3.19 12.81 -7.63
CA GLY A 114 -4.32 12.04 -8.05
C GLY A 114 -5.42 12.82 -8.78
N PRO A 115 -6.44 12.08 -9.21
CA PRO A 115 -6.66 10.67 -8.86
C PRO A 115 -5.53 9.78 -9.38
N ALA A 116 -4.93 9.01 -8.47
CA ALA A 116 -3.83 8.11 -8.78
C ALA A 116 -4.32 6.65 -8.71
N GLU A 117 -3.88 5.85 -9.67
CA GLU A 117 -4.18 4.43 -9.75
C GLU A 117 -2.88 3.64 -9.82
N MET A 118 -2.79 2.54 -9.09
CA MET A 118 -1.66 1.63 -9.14
C MET A 118 -2.17 0.23 -9.40
N ARG A 119 -1.48 -0.48 -10.28
CA ARG A 119 -1.70 -1.89 -10.56
C ARG A 119 -0.38 -2.64 -10.43
N GLN A 120 -0.42 -3.72 -9.67
CA GLN A 120 0.67 -4.66 -9.58
C GLN A 120 0.26 -6.00 -10.19
N GLU A 121 1.03 -6.44 -11.17
CA GLU A 121 0.81 -7.74 -11.79
C GLU A 121 1.24 -8.88 -10.85
N PRO A 122 0.57 -10.04 -10.90
CA PRO A 122 0.87 -11.17 -10.04
C PRO A 122 2.29 -11.69 -10.23
N ALA A 123 2.88 -12.24 -9.16
CA ALA A 123 4.21 -12.86 -9.23
C ALA A 123 4.17 -14.28 -9.80
N ARG A 124 3.03 -14.96 -9.65
CA ARG A 124 2.84 -16.36 -10.03
C ARG A 124 1.51 -16.53 -10.74
N GLU A 125 1.44 -17.54 -11.58
CA GLU A 125 0.19 -17.94 -12.22
C GLU A 125 -0.86 -18.36 -11.17
N GLY A 126 -2.09 -17.87 -11.32
CA GLY A 126 -3.19 -18.10 -10.40
C GLY A 126 -3.28 -17.15 -9.21
N GLU A 127 -2.39 -16.18 -9.10
CA GLU A 127 -2.54 -15.03 -8.19
C GLU A 127 -3.32 -13.91 -8.88
N ASP A 128 -4.09 -13.16 -8.10
CA ASP A 128 -4.80 -11.99 -8.62
C ASP A 128 -3.91 -10.75 -8.62
N PRO A 129 -4.07 -9.83 -9.58
CA PRO A 129 -3.42 -8.53 -9.51
C PRO A 129 -3.93 -7.73 -8.31
N VAL A 130 -3.09 -6.81 -7.83
CA VAL A 130 -3.48 -5.83 -6.82
C VAL A 130 -3.72 -4.50 -7.50
N GLU A 131 -4.85 -3.87 -7.23
CA GLU A 131 -5.20 -2.54 -7.70
C GLU A 131 -5.42 -1.62 -6.50
N VAL A 132 -4.86 -0.41 -6.57
CA VAL A 132 -5.01 0.62 -5.54
C VAL A 132 -5.41 1.92 -6.21
N GLN A 133 -6.42 2.59 -5.64
CA GLN A 133 -6.83 3.95 -6.01
C GLN A 133 -6.63 4.84 -4.80
N ALA A 134 -6.16 6.07 -5.02
CA ALA A 134 -5.92 7.06 -3.97
C ALA A 134 -5.94 8.48 -4.53
N ASP A 135 -6.08 9.47 -3.66
CA ASP A 135 -5.98 10.88 -4.06
C ASP A 135 -4.53 11.28 -4.32
N LYS A 136 -3.57 10.58 -3.72
CA LYS A 136 -2.12 10.82 -3.87
C LYS A 136 -1.34 9.54 -3.56
N MET A 137 -0.25 9.32 -4.31
CA MET A 137 0.71 8.27 -4.02
C MET A 137 2.11 8.86 -3.92
N THR A 138 2.88 8.43 -2.91
CA THR A 138 4.26 8.84 -2.70
C THR A 138 5.15 7.60 -2.71
N PHE A 139 6.32 7.68 -3.29
CA PHE A 139 7.31 6.62 -3.26
C PHE A 139 8.70 7.19 -2.96
N ASP A 140 9.42 6.50 -2.11
CA ASP A 140 10.80 6.80 -1.73
C ASP A 140 11.71 5.74 -2.35
N VAL A 141 12.61 6.17 -3.24
CA VAL A 141 13.48 5.25 -3.98
C VAL A 141 14.62 4.70 -3.12
N ASP A 142 14.95 5.34 -2.00
CA ASP A 142 16.02 4.89 -1.11
C ASP A 142 15.52 3.91 -0.04
N ALA A 143 14.30 4.15 0.46
CA ALA A 143 13.76 3.39 1.58
C ALA A 143 12.87 2.21 1.14
N ASP A 144 12.60 2.07 -0.16
CA ASP A 144 11.65 1.10 -0.72
C ASP A 144 10.27 1.15 -0.01
N VAL A 145 9.85 2.38 0.29
CA VAL A 145 8.58 2.67 0.97
C VAL A 145 7.67 3.41 0.01
N SER A 146 6.39 3.05 0.04
CA SER A 146 5.34 3.80 -0.62
C SER A 146 4.19 4.14 0.32
N THR A 147 3.50 5.25 0.04
CA THR A 147 2.27 5.63 0.72
C THR A 147 1.18 5.95 -0.29
N SER A 148 -0.05 5.55 0.02
CA SER A 148 -1.26 5.96 -0.70
C SER A 148 -2.15 6.70 0.29
N GLU A 149 -2.58 7.92 -0.05
CA GLU A 149 -3.31 8.81 0.82
C GLU A 149 -4.61 9.28 0.17
N GLY A 150 -5.66 9.43 1.00
CA GLY A 150 -6.97 9.95 0.65
C GLY A 150 -7.83 8.92 -0.07
N SER A 151 -8.97 8.59 0.53
CA SER A 151 -9.99 7.69 -0.04
C SER A 151 -9.43 6.40 -0.64
N VAL A 152 -8.41 5.81 0.03
CA VAL A 152 -7.71 4.65 -0.51
C VAL A 152 -8.65 3.46 -0.64
N ARG A 153 -8.71 2.90 -1.83
CA ARG A 153 -9.40 1.66 -2.15
C ARG A 153 -8.42 0.66 -2.74
N LEU A 154 -8.50 -0.55 -2.25
CA LEU A 154 -7.66 -1.66 -2.66
C LEU A 154 -8.52 -2.83 -3.07
N THR A 155 -8.17 -3.47 -4.19
CA THR A 155 -8.81 -4.71 -4.64
C THR A 155 -7.76 -5.72 -5.06
N SER A 156 -8.02 -7.01 -4.76
CA SER A 156 -7.23 -8.13 -5.25
C SER A 156 -8.11 -9.38 -5.27
N GLY A 157 -8.51 -9.81 -6.46
CA GLY A 157 -9.45 -10.91 -6.61
C GLY A 157 -10.77 -10.66 -5.87
N ASN A 158 -11.07 -11.49 -4.88
CA ASN A 158 -12.26 -11.36 -4.04
C ASN A 158 -12.03 -10.55 -2.76
N GLN A 159 -10.93 -9.80 -2.67
CA GLN A 159 -10.55 -9.01 -1.49
C GLN A 159 -10.67 -7.53 -1.78
N GLU A 160 -11.20 -6.80 -0.83
CA GLU A 160 -11.37 -5.33 -0.89
C GLU A 160 -10.85 -4.72 0.42
N GLY A 161 -10.24 -3.54 0.31
CA GLY A 161 -9.77 -2.77 1.47
C GLY A 161 -10.07 -1.29 1.30
N THR A 162 -10.41 -0.61 2.40
CA THR A 162 -10.58 0.85 2.44
C THR A 162 -9.83 1.45 3.62
N ALA A 163 -9.14 2.57 3.37
CA ALA A 163 -8.37 3.31 4.35
C ALA A 163 -8.23 4.80 3.95
N ASP A 164 -7.80 5.67 4.87
CA ASP A 164 -7.36 7.03 4.52
C ASP A 164 -5.87 7.06 4.14
N LEU A 165 -5.10 6.15 4.73
CA LEU A 165 -3.68 6.02 4.49
C LEU A 165 -3.29 4.55 4.44
N VAL A 166 -2.51 4.19 3.43
CA VAL A 166 -1.81 2.90 3.34
C VAL A 166 -0.33 3.19 3.21
N TYR A 167 0.45 2.77 4.20
CA TYR A 167 1.91 2.75 4.18
C TYR A 167 2.38 1.34 3.84
N TYR A 168 3.38 1.22 2.98
CA TYR A 168 3.88 -0.07 2.54
C TYR A 168 5.40 -0.11 2.48
N GLU A 169 6.01 -1.12 3.11
CA GLU A 169 7.42 -1.47 3.04
C GLU A 169 7.62 -2.67 2.11
N GLU A 170 8.28 -2.45 1.00
CA GLU A 170 8.43 -3.45 -0.04
C GLU A 170 9.26 -4.65 0.41
N GLU A 171 10.39 -4.40 1.06
CA GLU A 171 11.33 -5.45 1.51
C GLU A 171 10.67 -6.43 2.49
N ARG A 172 9.90 -5.90 3.44
CA ARG A 172 9.24 -6.70 4.48
C ARG A 172 7.86 -7.21 4.08
N GLY A 173 7.25 -6.63 3.06
CA GLY A 173 5.85 -6.86 2.74
C GLY A 173 4.90 -6.38 3.85
N LEU A 174 5.32 -5.37 4.62
CA LEU A 174 4.49 -4.78 5.67
C LEU A 174 3.57 -3.72 5.08
N ALA A 175 2.27 -3.93 5.16
CA ALA A 175 1.24 -2.95 4.82
C ALA A 175 0.56 -2.45 6.10
N VAL A 176 0.51 -1.12 6.28
CA VAL A 176 -0.18 -0.49 7.42
C VAL A 176 -1.31 0.37 6.89
N PHE A 177 -2.53 -0.02 7.23
CA PHE A 177 -3.76 0.68 6.89
C PHE A 177 -4.22 1.48 8.09
N SER A 178 -4.57 2.74 7.91
CA SER A 178 -5.10 3.58 8.97
C SER A 178 -6.22 4.51 8.51
N MET A 179 -7.10 4.85 9.44
CA MET A 179 -8.18 5.84 9.25
C MET A 179 -7.99 6.99 10.22
N ARG A 180 -8.22 8.21 9.76
CA ARG A 180 -8.29 9.40 10.64
C ARG A 180 -9.54 9.37 11.47
N GLU A 181 -10.66 9.08 10.81
CA GLU A 181 -11.98 8.93 11.43
C GLU A 181 -12.63 7.64 10.93
N GLY A 182 -13.34 6.93 11.82
CA GLY A 182 -13.95 5.64 11.48
C GLY A 182 -12.98 4.47 11.58
N THR A 183 -13.16 3.48 10.70
CA THR A 183 -12.39 2.23 10.70
C THR A 183 -11.92 1.85 9.31
N VAL A 184 -10.69 1.35 9.23
CA VAL A 184 -10.22 0.51 8.12
C VAL A 184 -11.19 -0.65 7.97
N THR A 185 -11.57 -0.96 6.75
CA THR A 185 -12.41 -2.12 6.46
C THR A 185 -11.70 -3.00 5.44
N LEU A 186 -11.45 -4.24 5.84
CA LEU A 186 -10.94 -5.30 4.96
C LEU A 186 -12.04 -6.33 4.78
N VAL A 187 -12.38 -6.65 3.53
CA VAL A 187 -13.44 -7.59 3.18
C VAL A 187 -12.88 -8.69 2.31
N ARG A 188 -13.20 -9.94 2.63
CA ARG A 188 -13.08 -11.05 1.69
C ARG A 188 -14.47 -11.54 1.32
N ARG A 189 -14.81 -11.41 0.05
CA ARG A 189 -16.02 -11.99 -0.52
C ARG A 189 -15.88 -13.51 -0.60
N ARG A 190 -16.84 -14.22 -0.06
CA ARG A 190 -16.89 -15.68 -0.13
C ARG A 190 -18.16 -16.11 -0.85
N SER A 191 -18.08 -17.20 -1.60
CA SER A 191 -19.23 -17.79 -2.29
C SER A 191 -20.00 -18.72 -1.36
N GLY A 192 -21.31 -18.82 -1.59
CA GLY A 192 -22.19 -19.74 -0.87
C GLY A 192 -22.72 -19.18 0.45
N GLU A 193 -23.15 -20.08 1.35
CA GLU A 193 -23.83 -19.73 2.62
C GLU A 193 -22.86 -19.21 3.71
N GLN A 194 -21.57 -19.20 3.45
CA GLN A 194 -20.57 -18.82 4.46
C GLN A 194 -20.57 -17.31 4.80
N GLY A 195 -21.12 -16.47 3.91
CA GLY A 195 -21.07 -15.02 4.06
C GLY A 195 -19.64 -14.46 3.95
N ASP A 196 -19.52 -13.16 3.93
CA ASP A 196 -18.22 -12.47 3.84
C ASP A 196 -17.43 -12.57 5.15
N LEU A 197 -16.10 -12.53 5.05
CA LEU A 197 -15.22 -12.29 6.18
C LEU A 197 -14.82 -10.80 6.18
N VAL A 198 -15.15 -10.09 7.26
CA VAL A 198 -14.87 -8.66 7.39
C VAL A 198 -14.05 -8.40 8.64
N ILE A 199 -12.98 -7.64 8.51
CA ILE A 199 -12.20 -7.10 9.63
C ILE A 199 -12.31 -5.57 9.60
N GLN A 200 -12.71 -4.98 10.71
CA GLN A 200 -12.76 -3.53 10.91
C GLN A 200 -11.94 -3.15 12.14
N ALA A 201 -11.15 -2.10 12.02
CA ALA A 201 -10.34 -1.56 13.12
C ALA A 201 -9.88 -0.13 12.79
N ARG A 202 -9.37 0.60 13.77
CA ARG A 202 -8.76 1.92 13.51
C ARG A 202 -7.46 1.79 12.69
N GLU A 203 -6.67 0.78 13.01
CA GLU A 203 -5.43 0.46 12.30
C GLU A 203 -5.34 -1.06 12.05
N VAL A 204 -4.88 -1.43 10.86
CA VAL A 204 -4.56 -2.82 10.51
C VAL A 204 -3.14 -2.87 9.96
N ARG A 205 -2.31 -3.75 10.49
CA ARG A 205 -0.96 -4.02 10.01
C ARG A 205 -0.89 -5.45 9.49
N SER A 206 -0.46 -5.63 8.26
CA SER A 206 -0.42 -6.92 7.60
C SER A 206 0.97 -7.24 7.07
N LEU A 207 1.50 -8.39 7.46
CA LEU A 207 2.67 -9.02 6.83
C LEU A 207 2.16 -9.91 5.70
N THR A 208 2.21 -9.37 4.49
CA THR A 208 1.57 -9.97 3.31
C THR A 208 2.21 -11.29 2.90
N ARG A 209 3.51 -11.45 3.12
CA ARG A 209 4.27 -12.67 2.80
C ARG A 209 4.00 -13.80 3.79
N GLU A 210 3.94 -13.46 5.07
CA GLU A 210 3.68 -14.40 6.19
C GLU A 210 2.21 -14.77 6.29
N LYS A 211 1.34 -13.97 5.68
CA LYS A 211 -0.11 -14.15 5.73
C LYS A 211 -0.67 -13.93 7.13
N GLN A 212 -0.16 -12.93 7.81
CA GLN A 212 -0.55 -12.57 9.17
C GLN A 212 -0.93 -11.10 9.25
N LEU A 213 -1.83 -10.76 10.12
CA LEU A 213 -2.14 -9.37 10.43
C LEU A 213 -2.47 -9.17 11.90
N ILE A 214 -2.26 -7.94 12.35
CA ILE A 214 -2.81 -7.42 13.60
C ILE A 214 -3.76 -6.27 13.28
N ALA A 215 -4.77 -6.12 14.11
CA ALA A 215 -5.71 -4.99 14.07
C ALA A 215 -5.88 -4.42 15.47
N THR A 216 -5.90 -3.10 15.59
CA THR A 216 -5.94 -2.40 16.87
C THR A 216 -6.87 -1.17 16.85
N GLY A 217 -7.21 -0.67 18.03
CA GLY A 217 -8.05 0.51 18.19
C GLY A 217 -9.56 0.22 18.13
N GLY A 218 -9.96 -0.92 18.69
CA GLY A 218 -11.31 -1.43 18.64
C GLY A 218 -11.54 -2.25 17.35
N VAL A 219 -11.74 -3.55 17.52
CA VAL A 219 -11.84 -4.47 16.39
C VAL A 219 -13.21 -5.11 16.28
N THR A 220 -13.65 -5.33 15.06
CA THR A 220 -14.81 -6.14 14.71
C THR A 220 -14.40 -7.15 13.66
N LEU A 221 -14.61 -8.43 13.94
CA LEU A 221 -14.49 -9.52 12.99
C LEU A 221 -15.89 -10.07 12.69
N VAL A 222 -16.32 -10.01 11.44
CA VAL A 222 -17.56 -10.64 10.99
C VAL A 222 -17.20 -11.85 10.13
N ASP A 223 -17.77 -13.01 10.47
CA ASP A 223 -17.59 -14.27 9.79
C ASP A 223 -18.98 -14.90 9.56
N GLY A 224 -19.63 -14.52 8.46
CA GLY A 224 -21.02 -14.84 8.20
C GLY A 224 -21.92 -14.30 9.31
N GLU A 225 -22.62 -15.20 10.01
CA GLU A 225 -23.54 -14.87 11.11
C GLU A 225 -22.84 -14.59 12.45
N ILE A 226 -21.52 -14.78 12.52
CA ILE A 226 -20.76 -14.60 13.75
C ILE A 226 -20.07 -13.25 13.73
N THR A 227 -20.35 -12.42 14.73
CA THR A 227 -19.66 -11.13 14.94
C THR A 227 -18.88 -11.19 16.25
N THR A 228 -17.57 -10.97 16.17
CA THR A 228 -16.68 -10.92 17.34
C THR A 228 -16.05 -9.55 17.46
N THR A 229 -16.15 -8.92 18.62
CA THR A 229 -15.60 -7.59 18.92
C THR A 229 -14.58 -7.65 20.06
N GLY A 230 -13.63 -6.73 20.07
CA GLY A 230 -12.59 -6.62 21.09
C GLY A 230 -11.75 -5.35 20.93
N ASP A 231 -10.65 -5.26 21.67
CA ASP A 231 -9.71 -4.14 21.62
C ASP A 231 -8.65 -4.33 20.55
N ALA A 232 -8.19 -5.58 20.37
CA ALA A 232 -7.18 -5.97 19.38
C ALA A 232 -7.44 -7.38 18.82
N LEU A 233 -6.87 -7.64 17.65
CA LEU A 233 -6.99 -8.90 16.93
C LEU A 233 -5.64 -9.28 16.31
N TYR A 234 -5.28 -10.55 16.42
CA TYR A 234 -4.26 -11.20 15.60
C TYR A 234 -4.94 -12.23 14.70
N TYR A 235 -4.59 -12.26 13.44
CA TYR A 235 -5.13 -13.21 12.47
C TYR A 235 -4.00 -13.91 11.70
N ASP A 236 -4.03 -15.23 11.67
CA ASP A 236 -3.16 -16.07 10.85
C ASP A 236 -4.01 -16.79 9.79
N ASP A 237 -3.75 -16.46 8.53
CA ASP A 237 -4.49 -17.03 7.42
C ASP A 237 -4.08 -18.45 7.08
N ASN A 238 -2.83 -18.80 7.28
CA ASN A 238 -2.36 -20.14 7.02
C ASN A 238 -3.12 -21.13 7.92
N GLU A 239 -3.35 -20.75 9.17
CA GLU A 239 -4.13 -21.52 10.12
C GLU A 239 -5.63 -21.29 9.96
N GLY A 240 -6.05 -20.11 9.48
CA GLY A 240 -7.45 -19.68 9.40
C GLY A 240 -8.02 -19.39 10.78
N THR A 241 -7.21 -18.81 11.67
CA THR A 241 -7.58 -18.51 13.05
C THR A 241 -7.36 -17.06 13.40
N ALA A 242 -8.28 -16.49 14.19
CA ALA A 242 -8.15 -15.17 14.78
C ALA A 242 -8.13 -15.28 16.29
N ILE A 243 -7.24 -14.53 16.95
CA ILE A 243 -7.24 -14.34 18.40
C ILE A 243 -7.69 -12.90 18.66
N ILE A 244 -8.80 -12.75 19.37
CA ILE A 244 -9.38 -11.45 19.71
C ILE A 244 -9.21 -11.21 21.20
N ILE A 245 -8.58 -10.10 21.55
CA ILE A 245 -8.34 -9.65 22.93
C ILE A 245 -9.31 -8.51 23.24
N GLY A 246 -9.89 -8.49 24.42
CA GLY A 246 -10.77 -7.40 24.86
C GLY A 246 -11.02 -7.39 26.35
N SER A 247 -11.65 -6.33 26.83
CA SER A 247 -11.99 -6.16 28.24
C SER A 247 -13.51 -5.94 28.47
N PRO A 248 -14.36 -6.93 28.10
CA PRO A 248 -14.10 -8.25 27.50
C PRO A 248 -14.15 -8.23 25.98
N ALA A 249 -13.57 -9.27 25.33
CA ALA A 249 -13.92 -9.63 23.98
C ALA A 249 -15.29 -10.37 23.98
N VAL A 250 -16.13 -10.05 22.98
CA VAL A 250 -17.49 -10.58 22.87
C VAL A 250 -17.75 -11.15 21.47
N SER A 251 -18.25 -12.37 21.41
CA SER A 251 -18.70 -13.00 20.16
C SER A 251 -20.18 -13.29 20.22
N LYS A 252 -20.91 -12.97 19.16
CA LYS A 252 -22.32 -13.22 18.98
C LYS A 252 -22.55 -14.04 17.72
N ASN A 253 -23.29 -15.12 17.83
CA ASN A 253 -23.79 -15.89 16.68
C ASN A 253 -25.29 -15.57 16.53
N ALA A 254 -25.63 -14.83 15.46
CA ALA A 254 -27.00 -14.36 15.24
C ALA A 254 -27.96 -15.52 14.91
N ALA A 255 -27.49 -16.53 14.17
CA ALA A 255 -28.31 -17.67 13.79
C ALA A 255 -28.70 -18.55 14.98
N GLU A 256 -27.81 -18.72 15.95
CA GLU A 256 -28.02 -19.57 17.11
C GLU A 256 -28.49 -18.80 18.37
N GLY A 257 -28.47 -17.47 18.33
CA GLY A 257 -28.79 -16.61 19.46
C GLY A 257 -27.79 -16.73 20.62
N LEU A 258 -26.56 -17.20 20.33
CA LEU A 258 -25.52 -17.43 21.33
C LEU A 258 -24.63 -16.19 21.52
N THR A 259 -24.21 -15.98 22.76
CA THR A 259 -23.19 -14.96 23.09
C THR A 259 -22.12 -15.59 23.96
N LEU A 260 -20.85 -15.38 23.58
CA LEU A 260 -19.67 -15.78 24.34
C LEU A 260 -18.87 -14.53 24.71
N SER A 261 -18.43 -14.44 25.96
CA SER A 261 -17.62 -13.32 26.46
C SER A 261 -16.43 -13.86 27.27
N ALA A 262 -15.23 -13.35 26.97
CA ALA A 262 -13.99 -13.67 27.68
C ALA A 262 -12.95 -12.56 27.48
N GLY A 263 -11.86 -12.57 28.23
CA GLY A 263 -10.72 -11.66 28.01
C GLY A 263 -10.03 -11.93 26.67
N THR A 264 -10.02 -13.18 26.24
CA THR A 264 -9.46 -13.58 24.93
C THR A 264 -10.35 -14.66 24.31
N LEU A 265 -10.66 -14.49 23.00
CA LEU A 265 -11.42 -15.43 22.21
C LEU A 265 -10.57 -15.94 21.05
N LEU A 266 -10.66 -17.23 20.77
CA LEU A 266 -10.15 -17.87 19.56
C LEU A 266 -11.31 -18.09 18.59
N HIS A 267 -11.23 -17.51 17.40
CA HIS A 267 -12.18 -17.67 16.31
C HIS A 267 -11.53 -18.50 15.20
N ASP A 268 -12.00 -19.71 15.00
CA ASP A 268 -11.63 -20.59 13.88
C ASP A 268 -12.52 -20.25 12.68
N VAL A 269 -11.99 -19.49 11.73
CA VAL A 269 -12.72 -19.02 10.54
C VAL A 269 -13.04 -20.16 9.57
N LYS A 270 -12.20 -21.21 9.55
CA LYS A 270 -12.44 -22.39 8.68
C LYS A 270 -13.60 -23.23 9.16
N LYS A 271 -13.85 -23.26 10.48
CA LYS A 271 -14.89 -24.07 11.10
C LYS A 271 -16.09 -23.24 11.60
N HIS A 272 -16.07 -21.92 11.41
CA HIS A 272 -17.08 -20.98 11.92
C HIS A 272 -17.35 -21.22 13.42
N ARG A 273 -16.29 -21.27 14.22
CA ARG A 273 -16.37 -21.62 15.63
C ARG A 273 -15.58 -20.64 16.50
N VAL A 274 -16.21 -20.22 17.60
CA VAL A 274 -15.57 -19.37 18.61
C VAL A 274 -15.49 -20.07 19.94
N GLN A 275 -14.37 -19.92 20.64
CA GLN A 275 -14.19 -20.46 21.99
C GLN A 275 -13.35 -19.53 22.85
N ALA A 276 -13.51 -19.60 24.17
CA ALA A 276 -12.64 -18.88 25.11
C ALA A 276 -11.22 -19.42 25.01
N TYR A 277 -10.25 -18.51 24.83
CA TYR A 277 -8.83 -18.85 24.76
C TYR A 277 -8.21 -18.75 26.15
N ARG A 278 -7.74 -19.86 26.68
CA ARG A 278 -7.29 -19.96 28.08
C ARG A 278 -5.78 -19.74 28.25
N LYS A 279 -5.04 -19.67 27.14
CA LYS A 279 -3.60 -19.41 27.20
C LYS A 279 -3.34 -17.90 27.18
N PRO A 280 -2.33 -17.40 27.92
CA PRO A 280 -1.88 -16.02 27.73
C PRO A 280 -1.52 -15.78 26.25
N PHE A 281 -1.96 -14.66 25.71
CA PHE A 281 -1.60 -14.22 24.38
C PHE A 281 -1.24 -12.74 24.42
N GLU A 282 -0.04 -12.45 23.92
CA GLU A 282 0.44 -11.08 23.74
C GLU A 282 0.48 -10.78 22.24
N LEU A 283 -0.06 -9.64 21.87
CA LEU A 283 -0.04 -9.21 20.47
C LEU A 283 1.41 -9.00 20.02
N PRO A 284 1.85 -9.58 18.90
CA PRO A 284 3.26 -9.48 18.45
C PRO A 284 3.54 -8.13 17.75
N GLU A 285 3.25 -7.01 18.42
CA GLU A 285 3.31 -5.65 17.85
C GLU A 285 4.68 -5.31 17.26
N ALA A 286 5.76 -5.72 17.94
CA ALA A 286 7.13 -5.46 17.47
C ALA A 286 7.43 -6.06 16.09
N THR A 287 6.81 -7.21 15.76
CA THR A 287 6.96 -7.85 14.44
C THR A 287 6.30 -7.01 13.33
N PHE A 288 5.26 -6.26 13.67
CA PHE A 288 4.48 -5.43 12.76
C PHE A 288 4.83 -3.94 12.85
N ALA A 289 5.87 -3.57 13.60
CA ALA A 289 6.31 -2.17 13.70
C ALA A 289 6.88 -1.68 12.35
N LYS A 290 6.60 -0.42 11.98
CA LYS A 290 7.18 0.21 10.78
C LYS A 290 8.70 0.41 10.98
N GLN A 291 9.41 0.57 9.87
CA GLN A 291 10.81 0.94 9.91
C GLN A 291 10.99 2.29 10.63
N GLY A 292 11.78 2.31 11.71
CA GLY A 292 12.07 3.50 12.50
C GLY A 292 11.01 3.86 13.55
N GLU A 293 10.02 3.00 13.80
CA GLU A 293 9.01 3.12 14.88
C GLU A 293 9.57 2.70 16.24
#